data_0e20d31595179f01a407e962ccac6bc2
#
_entry.id   0e20d31595179f01a407e962ccac6bc2
#
_cell.length_a   1.000
_cell.length_b   1.000
_cell.length_c   1.000
_cell.angle_alpha   90.00
_cell.angle_beta   90.00
_cell.angle_gamma   90.00
#
_symmetry.space_group_name_H-M   'P 1'
#
loop_
_entity.id
_entity.type
_entity.pdbx_description
1 polymer ?
#
loop_
_entity_poly.entity_id
_entity_poly.type
_entity_poly.pdbx_seq_one_letter_code
_entity_poly.pdbx_strand_id
1 'polypeptide(L)'
;TGVGKTFLSHCIARELIEQSFCVIYFTAFDLFDLFARYTFSSSEEAKDAHANIFDCDLLIIDDLGTELTNSFVSSQLFLCINERILRKKSTIISTNLPLDRFMETYSERTFSRISSNYTIIKLFGNDIRIQKKLLGGTKA
;
A
#
# COMPACT_ATOMS: atom_id res chain seq x y z
N THR A 1 10.68 -3.30 -9.96
CA THR A 1 10.22 -1.94 -10.25
C THR A 1 9.75 -1.83 -11.70
N GLY A 2 8.80 -0.92 -12.00
CA GLY A 2 8.37 -0.64 -13.37
C GLY A 2 7.57 -1.74 -14.08
N VAL A 3 7.06 -2.74 -13.36
CA VAL A 3 6.28 -3.84 -13.93
C VAL A 3 4.76 -3.58 -13.92
N GLY A 4 4.34 -2.36 -13.58
CA GLY A 4 2.94 -1.94 -13.67
C GLY A 4 2.12 -2.11 -12.39
N LYS A 5 2.73 -2.30 -11.22
CA LYS A 5 2.00 -2.43 -9.94
C LYS A 5 1.09 -1.25 -9.66
N THR A 6 1.61 -0.04 -9.72
CA THR A 6 0.85 1.20 -9.49
C THR A 6 -0.26 1.36 -10.53
N PHE A 7 0.04 1.09 -11.79
CA PHE A 7 -0.95 1.14 -12.86
C PHE A 7 -2.10 0.15 -12.63
N LEU A 8 -1.79 -1.08 -12.27
CA LEU A 8 -2.78 -2.10 -11.97
C LEU A 8 -3.67 -1.70 -10.77
N SER A 9 -3.06 -1.18 -9.71
CA SER A 9 -3.79 -0.69 -8.54
C SER A 9 -4.75 0.44 -8.91
N HIS A 10 -4.34 1.38 -9.77
CA HIS A 10 -5.21 2.45 -10.25
C HIS A 10 -6.36 1.94 -11.12
N CYS A 11 -6.12 0.93 -11.97
CA CYS A 11 -7.18 0.31 -12.76
C CYS A 11 -8.24 -0.36 -11.87
N ILE A 12 -7.82 -1.08 -10.85
CA ILE A 12 -8.73 -1.71 -9.87
C ILE A 12 -9.52 -0.64 -9.11
N ALA A 13 -8.84 0.42 -8.64
CA ALA A 13 -9.48 1.52 -7.94
C ALA A 13 -10.57 2.17 -8.79
N ARG A 14 -10.27 2.47 -10.06
CA ARG A 14 -11.23 3.06 -11.00
C ARG A 14 -12.46 2.19 -11.16
N GLU A 15 -12.29 0.90 -11.42
CA GLU A 15 -13.38 -0.02 -11.60
C GLU A 15 -14.30 -0.08 -10.36
N LEU A 16 -13.73 -0.13 -9.17
CA LEU A 16 -14.49 -0.16 -7.93
C LEU A 16 -15.21 1.16 -7.64
N ILE A 17 -14.57 2.29 -7.92
CA ILE A 17 -15.20 3.61 -7.76
C ILE A 17 -16.41 3.73 -8.71
N GLU A 18 -16.30 3.28 -9.96
CA GLU A 18 -17.40 3.23 -10.91
C GLU A 18 -18.58 2.37 -10.43
N GLN A 19 -18.29 1.36 -9.59
CA GLN A 19 -19.30 0.52 -8.94
C GLN A 19 -19.75 1.06 -7.57
N SER A 20 -19.44 2.31 -7.24
CA SER A 20 -19.80 3.00 -5.99
C SER A 20 -19.16 2.46 -4.73
N PHE A 21 -18.04 1.76 -4.82
CA PHE A 21 -17.24 1.40 -3.65
C PHE A 21 -16.36 2.56 -3.20
N CYS A 22 -16.15 2.65 -1.90
CA CYS A 22 -15.22 3.62 -1.31
C CYS A 22 -13.79 3.08 -1.41
N VAL A 23 -12.94 3.77 -2.15
CA VAL A 23 -11.54 3.41 -2.36
C VAL A 23 -10.63 4.53 -1.87
N ILE A 24 -9.63 4.20 -1.08
CA ILE A 24 -8.60 5.13 -0.63
C ILE A 24 -7.24 4.62 -1.11
N TYR A 25 -6.48 5.52 -1.72
CA TYR A 25 -5.12 5.26 -2.18
C TYR A 25 -4.13 6.11 -1.39
N PHE A 26 -3.10 5.45 -0.85
CA PHE A 26 -1.95 6.10 -0.23
C PHE A 26 -0.66 5.47 -0.73
N THR A 27 0.38 6.31 -0.93
CA THR A 27 1.74 5.78 -0.86
C THR A 27 2.04 5.37 0.58
N ALA A 28 2.95 4.44 0.78
CA ALA A 28 3.34 4.06 2.14
C ALA A 28 3.84 5.26 2.95
N PHE A 29 4.61 6.15 2.33
CA PHE A 29 5.09 7.37 2.98
C PHE A 29 3.93 8.23 3.49
N ASP A 30 2.94 8.52 2.66
CA ASP A 30 1.80 9.37 3.03
C ASP A 30 0.92 8.72 4.09
N LEU A 31 0.76 7.40 4.03
CA LEU A 31 -0.01 6.65 5.03
C LEU A 31 0.62 6.76 6.41
N PHE A 32 1.92 6.52 6.53
CA PHE A 32 2.60 6.60 7.81
C PHE A 32 2.77 8.03 8.31
N ASP A 33 2.88 9.00 7.41
CA ASP A 33 2.80 10.42 7.77
C ASP A 33 1.45 10.76 8.41
N LEU A 34 0.36 10.27 7.83
CA LEU A 34 -0.98 10.43 8.41
C LEU A 34 -1.08 9.78 9.79
N PHE A 35 -0.56 8.57 9.96
CA PHE A 35 -0.57 7.88 11.26
C PHE A 35 0.25 8.65 12.31
N ALA A 36 1.37 9.23 11.93
CA ALA A 36 2.16 10.09 12.81
C ALA A 36 1.40 11.36 13.21
N ARG A 37 0.77 12.03 12.26
CA ARG A 37 -0.07 13.21 12.54
C ARG A 37 -1.25 12.89 13.45
N TYR A 38 -1.90 11.77 13.23
CA TYR A 38 -2.99 11.29 14.08
C TYR A 38 -2.52 11.02 15.51
N THR A 39 -1.35 10.39 15.65
CA THR A 39 -0.80 9.98 16.97
C THR A 39 -0.26 11.18 17.77
N PHE A 40 0.43 12.11 17.11
CA PHE A 40 1.20 13.19 17.75
C PHE A 40 0.58 14.58 17.59
N SER A 41 -0.51 14.71 16.88
CA SER A 41 -1.22 15.97 16.62
C SER A 41 -2.71 15.78 16.89
N SER A 42 -3.38 16.82 17.43
CA SER A 42 -4.82 16.79 17.72
C SER A 42 -5.67 17.29 16.53
N SER A 43 -5.20 17.16 15.29
CA SER A 43 -5.92 17.59 14.10
C SER A 43 -7.20 16.79 13.88
N GLU A 44 -8.34 17.47 13.73
CA GLU A 44 -9.62 16.83 13.38
C GLU A 44 -9.57 16.20 11.99
N GLU A 45 -8.86 16.83 11.03
CA GLU A 45 -8.66 16.26 9.70
C GLU A 45 -7.93 14.92 9.76
N ALA A 46 -6.89 14.81 10.60
CA ALA A 46 -6.14 13.56 10.79
C ALA A 46 -7.01 12.47 11.43
N LYS A 47 -7.90 12.84 12.35
CA LYS A 47 -8.86 11.89 12.96
C LYS A 47 -9.83 11.33 11.94
N ASP A 48 -10.43 12.19 11.11
CA ASP A 48 -11.38 11.79 10.08
C ASP A 48 -10.70 10.91 9.02
N ALA A 49 -9.55 11.33 8.52
CA ALA A 49 -8.77 10.56 7.56
C ALA A 49 -8.35 9.21 8.12
N HIS A 50 -7.92 9.16 9.39
CA HIS A 50 -7.56 7.91 10.07
C HIS A 50 -8.74 6.94 10.16
N ALA A 51 -9.92 7.43 10.56
CA ALA A 51 -11.14 6.63 10.62
C ALA A 51 -11.49 6.06 9.23
N ASN A 52 -11.40 6.86 8.19
CA ASN A 52 -11.72 6.46 6.82
C ASN A 52 -10.78 5.35 6.30
N ILE A 53 -9.54 5.31 6.72
CA ILE A 53 -8.60 4.23 6.36
C ILE A 53 -9.12 2.87 6.82
N PHE A 54 -9.76 2.80 7.98
CA PHE A 54 -10.30 1.56 8.51
C PHE A 54 -11.68 1.21 7.95
N ASP A 55 -12.45 2.18 7.53
CA ASP A 55 -13.85 2.00 7.10
C ASP A 55 -14.01 1.85 5.58
N CYS A 56 -13.07 2.32 4.76
CA CYS A 56 -13.20 2.22 3.31
C CYS A 56 -13.26 0.76 2.83
N ASP A 57 -13.91 0.53 1.69
CA ASP A 57 -14.06 -0.81 1.11
C ASP A 57 -12.73 -1.36 0.62
N LEU A 58 -11.92 -0.53 -0.03
CA LEU A 58 -10.58 -0.89 -0.49
C LEU A 58 -9.57 0.18 -0.06
N LEU A 59 -8.52 -0.25 0.64
CA LEU A 59 -7.32 0.55 0.88
C LEU A 59 -6.19 0.06 -0.01
N ILE A 60 -5.55 0.99 -0.72
CA ILE A 60 -4.35 0.70 -1.51
C ILE A 60 -3.15 1.35 -0.82
N ILE A 61 -2.18 0.53 -0.43
CA ILE A 61 -0.89 0.96 0.13
C ILE A 61 0.17 0.70 -0.94
N ASP A 62 0.61 1.75 -1.61
CA ASP A 62 1.55 1.65 -2.73
C ASP A 62 2.98 1.93 -2.28
N ASP A 63 3.94 1.23 -2.90
CA ASP A 63 5.38 1.37 -2.66
C ASP A 63 5.80 1.14 -1.20
N LEU A 64 5.25 0.13 -0.55
CA LEU A 64 5.69 -0.26 0.80
C LEU A 64 7.15 -0.71 0.78
N GLY A 65 7.95 -0.16 1.70
CA GLY A 65 9.39 -0.42 1.78
C GLY A 65 10.26 0.74 1.27
N THR A 66 9.66 1.81 0.76
CA THR A 66 10.39 3.01 0.33
C THR A 66 10.50 4.08 1.44
N GLU A 67 9.69 3.98 2.47
CA GLU A 67 9.70 4.87 3.62
C GLU A 67 10.81 4.52 4.62
N LEU A 68 11.15 5.47 5.50
CA LEU A 68 12.02 5.18 6.64
C LEU A 68 11.30 4.27 7.62
N THR A 69 11.79 3.05 7.76
CA THR A 69 11.20 2.05 8.64
C THR A 69 11.79 2.14 10.04
N ASN A 70 10.91 2.17 11.03
CA ASN A 70 11.24 2.14 12.46
C ASN A 70 10.18 1.32 13.20
N SER A 71 10.31 1.20 14.51
CA SER A 71 9.35 0.45 15.33
C SER A 71 7.93 1.02 15.26
N PHE A 72 7.78 2.33 15.15
CA PHE A 72 6.48 2.99 14.98
C PHE A 72 5.80 2.55 13.68
N VAL A 73 6.51 2.66 12.55
CA VAL A 73 6.00 2.27 11.22
C VAL A 73 5.61 0.80 11.21
N SER A 74 6.46 -0.09 11.71
CA SER A 74 6.18 -1.53 11.78
C SER A 74 4.95 -1.83 12.61
N SER A 75 4.79 -1.19 13.77
CA SER A 75 3.62 -1.35 14.64
C SER A 75 2.34 -0.81 14.00
N GLN A 76 2.40 0.34 13.36
CA GLN A 76 1.24 0.95 12.68
C GLN A 76 0.78 0.12 11.48
N LEU A 77 1.70 -0.44 10.71
CA LEU A 77 1.37 -1.33 9.62
C LEU A 77 0.65 -2.58 10.14
N PHE A 78 1.17 -3.20 11.18
CA PHE A 78 0.52 -4.35 11.79
C PHE A 78 -0.90 -4.03 12.25
N LEU A 79 -1.07 -2.94 13.00
CA LEU A 79 -2.39 -2.52 13.50
C LEU A 79 -3.37 -2.26 12.35
N CYS A 80 -2.92 -1.56 11.31
CA CYS A 80 -3.75 -1.26 10.15
C CYS A 80 -4.21 -2.54 9.43
N ILE A 81 -3.29 -3.43 9.10
CA ILE A 81 -3.60 -4.69 8.41
C ILE A 81 -4.50 -5.56 9.27
N ASN A 82 -4.17 -5.74 10.54
CA ASN A 82 -4.93 -6.59 11.45
C ASN A 82 -6.36 -6.10 11.62
N GLU A 83 -6.56 -4.81 11.83
CA GLU A 83 -7.88 -4.22 12.00
C GLU A 83 -8.73 -4.35 10.73
N ARG A 84 -8.13 -4.10 9.56
CA ARG A 84 -8.85 -4.26 8.30
C ARG A 84 -9.23 -5.71 8.01
N ILE A 85 -8.38 -6.67 8.38
CA ILE A 85 -8.70 -8.10 8.31
C ILE A 85 -9.90 -8.42 9.22
N LEU A 86 -9.88 -7.95 10.46
CA LEU A 86 -10.98 -8.17 11.41
C LEU A 86 -12.30 -7.58 10.94
N ARG A 87 -12.26 -6.41 10.30
CA ARG A 87 -13.43 -5.76 9.71
C ARG A 87 -13.83 -6.34 8.34
N LYS A 88 -13.09 -7.34 7.83
CA LYS A 88 -13.31 -7.94 6.51
C LYS A 88 -13.26 -6.91 5.37
N LYS A 89 -12.37 -5.94 5.49
CA LYS A 89 -12.13 -4.91 4.47
C LYS A 89 -10.98 -5.31 3.57
N SER A 90 -11.10 -5.04 2.29
CA SER A 90 -10.09 -5.39 1.29
C SER A 90 -8.92 -4.42 1.29
N THR A 91 -7.71 -4.93 1.15
CA THR A 91 -6.48 -4.13 1.09
C THR A 91 -5.57 -4.64 -0.03
N ILE A 92 -5.01 -3.73 -0.80
CA ILE A 92 -3.95 -4.01 -1.76
C ILE A 92 -2.66 -3.38 -1.25
N ILE A 93 -1.61 -4.17 -1.20
CA ILE A 93 -0.27 -3.70 -0.82
C ILE A 93 0.66 -3.99 -1.99
N SER A 94 1.35 -2.97 -2.49
CA SER A 94 2.42 -3.15 -3.45
C SER A 94 3.78 -2.89 -2.81
N THR A 95 4.77 -3.69 -3.16
CA THR A 95 6.14 -3.55 -2.66
C THR A 95 7.14 -4.08 -3.68
N ASN A 96 8.34 -3.52 -3.64
CA ASN A 96 9.50 -4.04 -4.35
C ASN A 96 10.39 -4.91 -3.47
N LEU A 97 10.06 -5.04 -2.18
CA LEU A 97 10.84 -5.87 -1.27
C LEU A 97 10.63 -7.35 -1.57
N PRO A 98 11.71 -8.15 -1.63
CA PRO A 98 11.60 -9.60 -1.54
C PRO A 98 10.96 -10.01 -0.22
N LEU A 99 10.33 -11.19 -0.17
CA LEU A 99 9.58 -11.63 1.01
C LEU A 99 10.43 -11.74 2.28
N ASP A 100 11.67 -12.19 2.16
CA ASP A 100 12.63 -12.25 3.27
C ASP A 100 12.95 -10.86 3.82
N ARG A 101 13.17 -9.89 2.94
CA ARG A 101 13.40 -8.49 3.33
C ARG A 101 12.17 -7.86 3.94
N PHE A 102 10.99 -8.23 3.47
CA PHE A 102 9.73 -7.76 4.04
C PHE A 102 9.59 -8.20 5.51
N MET A 103 9.87 -9.47 5.80
CA MET A 103 9.85 -9.98 7.17
C MET A 103 10.86 -9.28 8.08
N GLU A 104 12.07 -9.04 7.59
CA GLU A 104 13.10 -8.31 8.34
C GLU A 104 12.69 -6.86 8.62
N THR A 105 12.03 -6.21 7.66
CA THR A 105 11.65 -4.79 7.72
C THR A 105 10.45 -4.55 8.62
N TYR A 106 9.40 -5.38 8.51
CA TYR A 106 8.11 -5.13 9.17
C TYR A 106 7.75 -6.13 10.27
N SER A 107 8.40 -7.22 10.38
CA SER A 107 8.25 -8.32 11.34
C SER A 107 7.58 -9.57 10.76
N GLU A 108 7.92 -10.71 11.35
CA GLU A 108 7.29 -11.99 11.03
C GLU A 108 5.79 -11.99 11.34
N ARG A 109 5.38 -11.28 12.37
CA ARG A 109 3.98 -11.18 12.78
C ARG A 109 3.13 -10.52 11.69
N THR A 110 3.60 -9.43 11.11
CA THR A 110 2.94 -8.75 9.99
C THR A 110 2.90 -9.64 8.77
N PHE A 111 4.01 -10.27 8.43
CA PHE A 111 4.09 -11.20 7.29
C PHE A 111 3.14 -12.39 7.47
N SER A 112 3.05 -12.95 8.66
CA SER A 112 2.13 -14.05 8.96
C SER A 112 0.67 -13.66 8.73
N ARG A 113 0.27 -12.46 9.13
CA ARG A 113 -1.08 -11.95 8.87
C ARG A 113 -1.37 -11.78 7.39
N ILE A 114 -0.41 -11.26 6.65
CA ILE A 114 -0.54 -11.07 5.20
C ILE A 114 -0.62 -12.43 4.50
N SER A 115 0.32 -13.33 4.75
CA SER A 115 0.37 -14.63 4.07
C SER A 115 -0.84 -15.51 4.35
N SER A 116 -1.44 -15.39 5.54
CA SER A 116 -2.63 -16.17 5.93
C SER A 116 -3.94 -15.63 5.38
N ASN A 117 -4.01 -14.33 5.05
CA ASN A 117 -5.27 -13.67 4.71
C ASN A 117 -5.30 -13.04 3.31
N TYR A 118 -4.15 -12.85 2.67
CA TYR A 118 -4.02 -12.19 1.37
C TYR A 118 -3.49 -13.13 0.31
N THR A 119 -3.88 -12.88 -0.92
CA THR A 119 -3.28 -13.54 -2.08
C THR A 119 -2.01 -12.78 -2.47
N ILE A 120 -0.88 -13.48 -2.51
CA ILE A 120 0.40 -12.90 -2.92
C ILE A 120 0.58 -13.11 -4.41
N ILE A 121 0.76 -12.02 -5.16
CA ILE A 121 0.97 -12.02 -6.60
C ILE A 121 2.36 -11.46 -6.87
N LYS A 122 3.17 -12.22 -7.59
CA LYS A 122 4.48 -11.76 -8.03
C LYS A 122 4.40 -11.32 -9.49
N LEU A 123 4.72 -10.05 -9.73
CA LEU A 123 4.78 -9.50 -11.08
C LEU A 123 6.19 -9.56 -11.61
N PHE A 124 6.32 -10.09 -12.83
CA PHE A 124 7.58 -10.21 -13.56
C PHE A 124 7.53 -9.33 -14.82
N GLY A 125 8.67 -9.00 -15.32
CA GLY A 125 8.81 -8.34 -16.62
C GLY A 125 9.93 -7.31 -16.62
N ASN A 126 10.18 -6.76 -17.81
CA ASN A 126 11.10 -5.65 -17.98
C ASN A 126 10.45 -4.36 -17.48
N ASP A 127 11.29 -3.44 -17.00
CA ASP A 127 10.81 -2.14 -16.55
C ASP A 127 10.18 -1.37 -17.72
N ILE A 128 8.86 -1.20 -17.66
CA ILE A 128 8.07 -0.53 -18.70
C ILE A 128 8.50 0.94 -18.89
N ARG A 129 8.96 1.60 -17.82
CA ARG A 129 9.45 2.98 -17.89
C ARG A 129 10.71 3.10 -18.71
N ILE A 130 11.64 2.14 -18.56
CA ILE A 130 12.86 2.06 -19.38
C ILE A 130 12.51 1.74 -20.83
N GLN A 131 11.60 0.79 -21.07
CA GLN A 131 11.14 0.46 -22.41
C GLN A 131 10.50 1.66 -23.12
N LYS A 132 9.62 2.40 -22.45
CA LYS A 132 9.01 3.63 -23.01
C LYS A 132 10.06 4.68 -23.35
N LYS A 133 11.07 4.85 -22.49
CA LYS A 133 12.16 5.82 -22.73
C LYS A 133 13.00 5.42 -23.94
N LEU A 134 13.31 4.14 -24.09
CA LEU A 134 14.07 3.62 -25.23
C LEU A 134 13.29 3.75 -26.55
N LEU A 135 11.98 3.46 -26.54
CA LEU A 135 11.10 3.60 -27.69
C LEU A 135 10.81 5.06 -28.04
N GLY A 136 10.73 5.94 -27.04
CA GLY A 136 10.55 7.39 -27.25
C GLY A 136 11.81 8.09 -27.80
N GLY A 137 13.00 7.56 -27.53
CA GLY A 137 14.27 8.07 -28.07
C GLY A 137 14.51 7.79 -29.56
N THR A 138 13.71 6.93 -30.16
CA THR A 138 13.77 6.58 -31.60
C THR A 138 12.83 7.44 -32.47
N LYS A 139 12.07 8.36 -31.84
CA LYS A 139 11.23 9.35 -32.56
C LYS A 139 11.90 10.73 -32.55
N ALA A 140 13.06 10.81 -33.16
CA ALA A 140 13.61 12.11 -33.47
C ALA A 140 13.30 12.43 -34.94
#